data_811e876fe8a1ed1d44b9a09816472207
#
_entry.id   811e876fe8a1ed1d44b9a09816472207
#
_cell.length_a   1.000
_cell.length_b   1.000
_cell.length_c   1.000
_cell.angle_alpha   90.00
_cell.angle_beta   90.00
_cell.angle_gamma   90.00
#
_symmetry.space_group_name_H-M   'P 1'
#
loop_
_entity.id
_entity.type
_entity.pdbx_description
1 polymer ?
#
loop_
_entity_poly.entity_id
_entity_poly.type
_entity_poly.pdbx_seq_one_letter_code
_entity_poly.pdbx_strand_id
1 'polypeptide(L)'
;MLVTGYDIIFFWVIRMIFSGYEQMGKAPFHTVLFHGLVRDSQGRKMSKSLGNGIDPLEVIDKYGADALRLTLITGNAPGNDMRFYWERVEASRNFANKVWNASRFIMMNLDGFELHTPSKDELHAADKWILSKVNTLAKDATENMDKFELGIAVQKVYDFIWDEFCDWYIEIAKVRTYKKDEDPVSANAALWTLKTVLTEALKLLHPYMPFITEEIFCTLQSEEETIMLSKWPEYKDCLFLD
;
A
#
# COMPACT_ATOMS: atom_id res chain seq x y z
N MET A 1 20.88 6.40 5.72
CA MET A 1 19.67 7.04 6.27
C MET A 1 19.44 6.57 7.70
N LEU A 2 18.98 7.44 8.60
CA LEU A 2 18.56 7.13 9.97
C LEU A 2 17.10 7.54 10.14
N VAL A 3 16.29 6.67 10.78
CA VAL A 3 14.89 6.97 11.11
C VAL A 3 14.72 6.85 12.62
N THR A 4 14.17 7.88 13.28
CA THR A 4 14.04 7.91 14.74
C THR A 4 12.98 8.91 15.20
N GLY A 5 12.54 8.80 16.45
CA GLY A 5 11.73 9.82 17.10
C GLY A 5 12.50 11.13 17.34
N TYR A 6 11.81 12.24 17.30
CA TYR A 6 12.42 13.56 17.54
C TYR A 6 12.92 13.74 18.98
N ASP A 7 12.39 12.98 19.94
CA ASP A 7 12.69 13.11 21.37
C ASP A 7 14.10 12.63 21.75
N ILE A 8 14.78 11.90 20.88
CA ILE A 8 16.13 11.39 21.11
C ILE A 8 17.21 12.01 20.21
N ILE A 9 16.94 13.17 19.61
CA ILE A 9 17.92 13.87 18.77
C ILE A 9 19.22 14.12 19.53
N PHE A 10 19.15 14.72 20.72
CA PHE A 10 20.32 15.12 21.50
C PHE A 10 21.05 13.91 22.14
N PHE A 11 20.30 12.93 22.58
CA PHE A 11 20.86 11.80 23.31
C PHE A 11 21.33 10.65 22.40
N TRP A 12 20.87 10.63 21.15
CA TRP A 12 21.16 9.51 20.25
C TRP A 12 21.74 9.97 18.91
N VAL A 13 21.06 10.82 18.18
CA VAL A 13 21.45 11.23 16.82
C VAL A 13 22.75 12.02 16.84
N ILE A 14 22.88 13.03 17.72
CA ILE A 14 24.10 13.84 17.85
C ILE A 14 25.28 12.98 18.26
N ARG A 15 25.07 12.02 19.16
CA ARG A 15 26.16 11.13 19.61
C ARG A 15 26.65 10.22 18.47
N MET A 16 25.79 9.75 17.60
CA MET A 16 26.19 9.03 16.40
C MET A 16 27.00 9.92 15.45
N ILE A 17 26.58 11.18 15.26
CA ILE A 17 27.25 12.11 14.36
C ILE A 17 28.68 12.39 14.83
N PHE A 18 28.88 12.82 16.08
CA PHE A 18 30.22 13.15 16.55
C PHE A 18 31.13 11.92 16.65
N SER A 19 30.59 10.75 17.05
CA SER A 19 31.37 9.50 17.05
C SER A 19 31.76 9.09 15.64
N GLY A 20 30.89 9.27 14.66
CA GLY A 20 31.21 9.02 13.25
C GLY A 20 32.33 9.89 12.75
N TYR A 21 32.31 11.19 13.04
CA TYR A 21 33.40 12.10 12.67
C TYR A 21 34.69 11.78 13.40
N GLU A 22 34.64 11.52 14.70
CA GLU A 22 35.84 11.21 15.49
C GLU A 22 36.49 9.90 15.06
N GLN A 23 35.73 8.85 14.84
CA GLN A 23 36.25 7.51 14.57
C GLN A 23 36.48 7.21 13.08
N MET A 24 35.61 7.77 12.21
CA MET A 24 35.56 7.44 10.78
C MET A 24 35.91 8.63 9.87
N GLY A 25 36.05 9.83 10.42
CA GLY A 25 36.31 11.06 9.65
C GLY A 25 35.19 11.51 8.72
N LYS A 26 33.99 10.95 8.86
CA LYS A 26 32.84 11.25 7.99
C LYS A 26 31.51 11.11 8.69
N ALA A 27 30.48 11.75 8.14
CA ALA A 27 29.12 11.61 8.62
C ALA A 27 28.61 10.16 8.47
N PRO A 28 27.96 9.57 9.50
CA PRO A 28 27.46 8.19 9.46
C PRO A 28 26.24 8.00 8.56
N PHE A 29 25.49 9.07 8.25
CA PHE A 29 24.31 9.06 7.39
C PHE A 29 24.10 10.43 6.72
N HIS A 30 23.44 10.44 5.56
CA HIS A 30 23.12 11.66 4.80
C HIS A 30 21.78 12.27 5.16
N THR A 31 20.82 11.41 5.54
CA THR A 31 19.44 11.79 5.79
C THR A 31 19.01 11.28 7.16
N VAL A 32 18.30 12.11 7.91
CA VAL A 32 17.65 11.74 9.16
C VAL A 32 16.17 12.06 9.02
N LEU A 33 15.33 11.05 9.11
CA LEU A 33 13.88 11.20 9.14
C LEU A 33 13.40 11.14 10.59
N PHE A 34 12.78 12.22 11.06
CA PHE A 34 12.18 12.27 12.39
C PHE A 34 10.69 11.98 12.30
N HIS A 35 10.26 10.92 12.96
CA HIS A 35 8.85 10.62 13.14
C HIS A 35 8.33 11.16 14.48
N GLY A 36 7.02 11.38 14.58
CA GLY A 36 6.34 11.72 15.82
C GLY A 36 6.18 10.51 16.75
N LEU A 37 5.71 10.78 17.95
CA LEU A 37 5.45 9.75 18.96
C LEU A 37 4.00 9.30 18.90
N VAL A 38 3.78 8.03 19.18
CA VAL A 38 2.43 7.48 19.39
C VAL A 38 1.99 7.82 20.82
N ARG A 39 0.85 8.50 20.93
CA ARG A 39 0.24 8.90 22.21
C ARG A 39 -1.06 8.14 22.44
N ASP A 40 -1.51 8.08 23.68
CA ASP A 40 -2.83 7.54 23.99
C ASP A 40 -3.99 8.40 23.39
N SER A 41 -5.21 7.93 23.49
CA SER A 41 -6.40 8.62 22.96
C SER A 41 -6.61 10.02 23.58
N GLN A 42 -6.06 10.29 24.75
CA GLN A 42 -6.10 11.59 25.42
C GLN A 42 -4.91 12.50 25.01
N GLY A 43 -3.98 11.99 24.19
CA GLY A 43 -2.80 12.73 23.74
C GLY A 43 -1.63 12.72 24.74
N ARG A 44 -1.67 11.87 25.78
CA ARG A 44 -0.59 11.73 26.75
C ARG A 44 0.50 10.80 26.20
N LYS A 45 1.76 11.08 26.54
CA LYS A 45 2.86 10.17 26.22
C LYS A 45 2.63 8.82 26.92
N MET A 46 2.74 7.73 26.18
CA MET A 46 2.65 6.39 26.76
C MET A 46 3.85 6.10 27.64
N SER A 47 3.61 5.59 28.85
CA SER A 47 4.65 5.19 29.79
C SER A 47 4.22 4.02 30.65
N LYS A 48 5.19 3.22 31.10
CA LYS A 48 4.94 2.10 32.03
C LYS A 48 4.33 2.58 33.34
N SER A 49 4.76 3.75 33.83
CA SER A 49 4.28 4.32 35.10
C SER A 49 2.83 4.78 35.05
N LEU A 50 2.34 5.20 33.88
CA LEU A 50 0.94 5.60 33.70
C LEU A 50 0.03 4.41 33.34
N GLY A 51 0.59 3.25 33.01
CA GLY A 51 -0.19 2.08 32.58
C GLY A 51 -1.03 2.31 31.33
N ASN A 52 -0.69 3.33 30.52
CA ASN A 52 -1.41 3.70 29.31
C ASN A 52 -0.71 3.20 28.03
N GLY A 53 0.28 2.34 28.16
CA GLY A 53 0.96 1.69 27.04
C GLY A 53 0.03 0.67 26.37
N ILE A 54 0.11 0.62 25.05
CA ILE A 54 -0.58 -0.39 24.24
C ILE A 54 0.47 -1.39 23.79
N ASP A 55 0.24 -2.67 24.08
CA ASP A 55 1.12 -3.73 23.60
C ASP A 55 0.85 -3.99 22.11
N PRO A 56 1.85 -3.78 21.23
CA PRO A 56 1.68 -4.06 19.80
C PRO A 56 1.33 -5.52 19.52
N LEU A 57 1.77 -6.47 20.34
CA LEU A 57 1.47 -7.90 20.15
C LEU A 57 -0.02 -8.18 20.37
N GLU A 58 -0.64 -7.57 21.38
CA GLU A 58 -2.10 -7.68 21.59
C GLU A 58 -2.89 -7.11 20.41
N VAL A 59 -2.40 -6.02 19.82
CA VAL A 59 -3.01 -5.44 18.61
C VAL A 59 -2.88 -6.38 17.42
N ILE A 60 -1.70 -6.98 17.23
CA ILE A 60 -1.41 -7.93 16.15
C ILE A 60 -2.28 -9.17 16.28
N ASP A 61 -2.39 -9.74 17.49
CA ASP A 61 -3.20 -10.93 17.74
C ASP A 61 -4.68 -10.70 17.43
N LYS A 62 -5.17 -9.49 17.69
CA LYS A 62 -6.58 -9.15 17.52
C LYS A 62 -6.94 -8.69 16.10
N TYR A 63 -6.06 -7.92 15.46
CA TYR A 63 -6.36 -7.23 14.19
C TYR A 63 -5.43 -7.58 13.03
N GLY A 64 -4.31 -8.24 13.31
CA GLY A 64 -3.27 -8.55 12.34
C GLY A 64 -2.19 -7.47 12.24
N ALA A 65 -0.99 -7.89 11.83
CA ALA A 65 0.17 -7.02 11.73
C ALA A 65 0.00 -5.92 10.68
N ASP A 66 -0.62 -6.23 9.54
CA ASP A 66 -0.86 -5.26 8.45
C ASP A 66 -1.80 -4.13 8.89
N ALA A 67 -2.82 -4.43 9.70
CA ALA A 67 -3.73 -3.42 10.22
C ALA A 67 -3.01 -2.44 11.15
N LEU A 68 -2.15 -2.93 12.04
CA LEU A 68 -1.33 -2.08 12.89
C LEU A 68 -0.36 -1.22 12.07
N ARG A 69 0.36 -1.81 11.12
CA ARG A 69 1.32 -1.12 10.26
C ARG A 69 0.65 0.01 9.47
N LEU A 70 -0.47 -0.27 8.82
CA LEU A 70 -1.24 0.72 8.07
C LEU A 70 -1.71 1.87 8.98
N THR A 71 -2.24 1.54 10.16
CA THR A 71 -2.70 2.53 11.13
C THR A 71 -1.59 3.48 11.58
N LEU A 72 -0.38 2.95 11.79
CA LEU A 72 0.76 3.75 12.26
C LEU A 72 1.31 4.70 11.20
N ILE A 73 1.10 4.41 9.91
CA ILE A 73 1.62 5.26 8.83
C ILE A 73 0.58 6.23 8.28
N THR A 74 -0.72 5.84 8.30
CA THR A 74 -1.80 6.63 7.72
C THR A 74 -2.07 7.90 8.53
N GLY A 75 -2.16 9.04 7.84
CA GLY A 75 -2.46 10.33 8.46
C GLY A 75 -1.32 10.94 9.27
N ASN A 76 -0.12 10.40 9.16
CA ASN A 76 1.08 10.93 9.80
C ASN A 76 1.85 11.86 8.86
N ALA A 77 2.26 13.00 9.40
CA ALA A 77 3.27 13.86 8.79
C ALA A 77 4.59 13.74 9.59
N PRO A 78 5.76 13.89 8.94
CA PRO A 78 7.03 13.84 9.62
C PRO A 78 7.07 14.78 10.84
N GLY A 79 7.59 14.28 11.96
CA GLY A 79 7.73 15.04 13.22
C GLY A 79 6.45 15.28 14.02
N ASN A 80 5.28 14.89 13.53
CA ASN A 80 4.02 15.09 14.23
C ASN A 80 3.62 13.83 15.03
N ASP A 81 3.19 14.07 16.28
CA ASP A 81 2.66 13.01 17.14
C ASP A 81 1.30 12.54 16.64
N MET A 82 1.03 11.26 16.79
CA MET A 82 -0.27 10.67 16.51
C MET A 82 -0.95 10.15 17.77
N ARG A 83 -2.27 10.25 17.84
CA ARG A 83 -3.06 9.58 18.86
C ARG A 83 -3.49 8.20 18.36
N PHE A 84 -3.31 7.21 19.21
CA PHE A 84 -3.75 5.85 18.91
C PHE A 84 -5.23 5.71 19.27
N TYR A 85 -6.01 5.18 18.30
CA TYR A 85 -7.41 4.83 18.47
C TYR A 85 -7.66 3.43 17.93
N TRP A 86 -8.36 2.60 18.70
CA TRP A 86 -8.70 1.24 18.31
C TRP A 86 -9.57 1.19 17.05
N GLU A 87 -10.45 2.17 16.88
CA GLU A 87 -11.33 2.32 15.71
C GLU A 87 -10.53 2.50 14.41
N ARG A 88 -9.36 3.13 14.49
CA ARG A 88 -8.46 3.26 13.33
C ARG A 88 -7.82 1.94 12.94
N VAL A 89 -7.46 1.11 13.93
CA VAL A 89 -6.93 -0.23 13.66
C VAL A 89 -8.00 -1.13 13.06
N GLU A 90 -9.23 -1.03 13.56
CA GLU A 90 -10.36 -1.75 13.01
C GLU A 90 -10.67 -1.33 11.57
N ALA A 91 -10.63 -0.03 11.25
CA ALA A 91 -10.77 0.47 9.89
C ALA A 91 -9.67 -0.07 8.97
N SER A 92 -8.42 -0.12 9.43
CA SER A 92 -7.29 -0.70 8.69
C SER A 92 -7.47 -2.20 8.43
N ARG A 93 -7.99 -2.95 9.41
CA ARG A 93 -8.37 -4.37 9.21
C ARG A 93 -9.49 -4.53 8.19
N ASN A 94 -10.49 -3.66 8.24
CA ASN A 94 -11.60 -3.69 7.28
C ASN A 94 -11.11 -3.39 5.85
N PHE A 95 -10.12 -2.50 5.70
CA PHE A 95 -9.44 -2.29 4.43
C PHE A 95 -8.72 -3.56 3.94
N ALA A 96 -7.97 -4.24 4.80
CA ALA A 96 -7.35 -5.52 4.46
C ALA A 96 -8.39 -6.55 3.98
N ASN A 97 -9.52 -6.66 4.67
CA ASN A 97 -10.61 -7.54 4.28
C ASN A 97 -11.22 -7.14 2.93
N LYS A 98 -11.33 -5.84 2.62
CA LYS A 98 -11.82 -5.37 1.32
C LYS A 98 -10.87 -5.78 0.19
N VAL A 99 -9.56 -5.58 0.38
CA VAL A 99 -8.53 -6.02 -0.58
C VAL A 99 -8.60 -7.53 -0.80
N TRP A 100 -8.70 -8.31 0.27
CA TRP A 100 -8.83 -9.76 0.22
C TRP A 100 -10.07 -10.21 -0.57
N ASN A 101 -11.22 -9.63 -0.29
CA ASN A 101 -12.46 -9.99 -0.96
C ASN A 101 -12.46 -9.60 -2.44
N ALA A 102 -11.90 -8.44 -2.79
CA ALA A 102 -11.69 -8.03 -4.18
C ALA A 102 -10.78 -9.01 -4.92
N SER A 103 -9.69 -9.42 -4.30
CA SER A 103 -8.74 -10.39 -4.85
C SER A 103 -9.38 -11.76 -5.05
N ARG A 104 -10.16 -12.25 -4.08
CA ARG A 104 -10.93 -13.50 -4.22
C ARG A 104 -11.89 -13.45 -5.39
N PHE A 105 -12.63 -12.35 -5.54
CA PHE A 105 -13.54 -12.17 -6.67
C PHE A 105 -12.79 -12.31 -8.01
N ILE A 106 -11.64 -11.67 -8.13
CA ILE A 106 -10.83 -11.70 -9.35
C ILE A 106 -10.31 -13.13 -9.61
N MET A 107 -9.72 -13.77 -8.60
CA MET A 107 -9.18 -15.12 -8.72
C MET A 107 -10.26 -16.15 -9.10
N MET A 108 -11.44 -16.08 -8.51
CA MET A 108 -12.57 -16.95 -8.84
C MET A 108 -13.07 -16.77 -10.29
N ASN A 109 -12.92 -15.57 -10.86
CA ASN A 109 -13.31 -15.33 -12.26
C ASN A 109 -12.19 -15.68 -13.25
N LEU A 110 -10.94 -15.72 -12.79
CA LEU A 110 -9.78 -16.18 -13.57
C LEU A 110 -9.67 -17.70 -13.61
N ASP A 111 -10.24 -18.40 -12.62
CA ASP A 111 -10.17 -19.86 -12.55
C ASP A 111 -10.81 -20.51 -13.78
N GLY A 112 -10.02 -21.33 -14.46
CA GLY A 112 -10.43 -22.00 -15.71
C GLY A 112 -10.60 -21.06 -16.92
N PHE A 113 -10.24 -19.78 -16.80
CA PHE A 113 -10.31 -18.81 -17.92
C PHE A 113 -8.93 -18.64 -18.56
N GLU A 114 -8.86 -18.82 -19.88
CA GLU A 114 -7.64 -18.61 -20.66
C GLU A 114 -7.45 -17.12 -20.94
N LEU A 115 -6.55 -16.49 -20.16
CA LEU A 115 -6.35 -15.05 -20.18
C LEU A 115 -5.31 -14.65 -21.23
N HIS A 116 -5.65 -13.71 -22.10
CA HIS A 116 -4.77 -13.14 -23.11
C HIS A 116 -4.59 -11.63 -22.91
N THR A 117 -3.45 -11.10 -23.37
CA THR A 117 -3.24 -9.65 -23.41
C THR A 117 -4.15 -9.03 -24.47
N PRO A 118 -5.09 -8.16 -24.08
CA PRO A 118 -6.00 -7.53 -25.05
C PRO A 118 -5.28 -6.51 -25.92
N SER A 119 -5.76 -6.31 -27.15
CA SER A 119 -5.38 -5.17 -27.98
C SER A 119 -5.98 -3.87 -27.43
N LYS A 120 -5.47 -2.70 -27.89
CA LYS A 120 -6.01 -1.39 -27.48
C LYS A 120 -7.50 -1.22 -27.81
N ASP A 121 -7.96 -1.83 -28.91
CA ASP A 121 -9.35 -1.71 -29.39
C ASP A 121 -10.33 -2.59 -28.61
N GLU A 122 -9.84 -3.66 -27.97
CA GLU A 122 -10.62 -4.53 -27.11
C GLU A 122 -10.85 -3.94 -25.72
N LEU A 123 -10.01 -2.98 -25.31
CA LEU A 123 -10.16 -2.28 -24.04
C LEU A 123 -11.30 -1.27 -24.09
N HIS A 124 -12.27 -1.40 -23.22
CA HIS A 124 -13.35 -0.44 -23.04
C HIS A 124 -12.84 0.85 -22.36
N ALA A 125 -13.64 1.92 -22.45
CA ALA A 125 -13.29 3.19 -21.82
C ALA A 125 -13.00 3.07 -20.30
N ALA A 126 -13.75 2.21 -19.60
CA ALA A 126 -13.52 1.96 -18.18
C ALA A 126 -12.19 1.25 -17.90
N ASP A 127 -11.76 0.33 -18.79
CA ASP A 127 -10.47 -0.35 -18.68
C ASP A 127 -9.32 0.64 -18.85
N LYS A 128 -9.41 1.45 -19.89
CA LYS A 128 -8.43 2.52 -20.17
C LYS A 128 -8.36 3.54 -19.03
N TRP A 129 -9.51 3.91 -18.48
CA TRP A 129 -9.61 4.81 -17.33
C TRP A 129 -8.87 4.27 -16.10
N ILE A 130 -9.15 3.05 -15.68
CA ILE A 130 -8.54 2.50 -14.45
C ILE A 130 -7.03 2.21 -14.63
N LEU A 131 -6.61 1.79 -15.84
CA LEU A 131 -5.19 1.61 -16.18
C LEU A 131 -4.44 2.96 -16.16
N SER A 132 -5.05 4.03 -16.64
CA SER A 132 -4.49 5.38 -16.55
C SER A 132 -4.39 5.84 -15.11
N LYS A 133 -5.40 5.52 -14.28
CA LYS A 133 -5.42 5.88 -12.86
C LYS A 133 -4.31 5.18 -12.07
N VAL A 134 -4.13 3.87 -12.23
CA VAL A 134 -3.04 3.15 -11.54
C VAL A 134 -1.66 3.62 -12.01
N ASN A 135 -1.52 3.98 -13.28
CA ASN A 135 -0.29 4.54 -13.82
C ASN A 135 0.05 5.90 -13.18
N THR A 136 -0.95 6.78 -13.04
CA THR A 136 -0.78 8.07 -12.33
C THR A 136 -0.47 7.85 -10.85
N LEU A 137 -1.14 6.89 -10.21
CA LEU A 137 -0.88 6.51 -8.83
C LEU A 137 0.57 6.07 -8.61
N ALA A 138 1.14 5.26 -9.54
CA ALA A 138 2.54 4.83 -9.45
C ALA A 138 3.51 6.03 -9.41
N LYS A 139 3.26 7.04 -10.26
CA LYS A 139 4.03 8.30 -10.24
C LYS A 139 3.87 9.03 -8.90
N ASP A 140 2.63 9.29 -8.53
CA ASP A 140 2.31 10.08 -7.33
C ASP A 140 2.83 9.41 -6.06
N ALA A 141 2.65 8.10 -5.90
CA ALA A 141 3.14 7.36 -4.75
C ALA A 141 4.67 7.41 -4.68
N THR A 142 5.36 7.21 -5.79
CA THR A 142 6.82 7.27 -5.85
C THR A 142 7.35 8.67 -5.49
N GLU A 143 6.78 9.73 -6.08
CA GLU A 143 7.20 11.11 -5.78
C GLU A 143 7.00 11.48 -4.31
N ASN A 144 5.89 11.03 -3.68
CA ASN A 144 5.67 11.30 -2.25
C ASN A 144 6.60 10.46 -1.36
N MET A 145 6.88 9.20 -1.74
CA MET A 145 7.84 8.37 -0.99
C MET A 145 9.25 8.95 -1.05
N ASP A 146 9.69 9.45 -2.19
CA ASP A 146 11.00 10.10 -2.36
C ASP A 146 11.14 11.38 -1.52
N LYS A 147 10.03 12.06 -1.27
CA LYS A 147 9.95 13.23 -0.37
C LYS A 147 9.76 12.85 1.10
N PHE A 148 9.71 11.57 1.43
CA PHE A 148 9.36 11.05 2.76
C PHE A 148 7.95 11.42 3.26
N GLU A 149 7.05 11.74 2.36
CA GLU A 149 5.63 12.02 2.65
C GLU A 149 4.83 10.70 2.66
N LEU A 150 5.26 9.75 3.50
CA LEU A 150 4.77 8.36 3.51
C LEU A 150 3.27 8.28 3.80
N GLY A 151 2.76 9.14 4.68
CA GLY A 151 1.33 9.21 5.00
C GLY A 151 0.48 9.65 3.81
N ILE A 152 1.00 10.55 2.97
CA ILE A 152 0.32 10.99 1.74
C ILE A 152 0.37 9.89 0.69
N ALA A 153 1.54 9.27 0.51
CA ALA A 153 1.71 8.18 -0.45
C ALA A 153 0.74 7.02 -0.16
N VAL A 154 0.68 6.55 1.10
CA VAL A 154 -0.21 5.44 1.46
C VAL A 154 -1.69 5.82 1.36
N GLN A 155 -2.06 7.07 1.66
CA GLN A 155 -3.44 7.53 1.53
C GLN A 155 -3.92 7.48 0.07
N LYS A 156 -3.09 7.92 -0.87
CA LYS A 156 -3.40 7.82 -2.30
C LYS A 156 -3.60 6.37 -2.77
N VAL A 157 -2.75 5.45 -2.29
CA VAL A 157 -2.90 4.02 -2.58
C VAL A 157 -4.19 3.46 -1.97
N TYR A 158 -4.50 3.85 -0.75
CA TYR A 158 -5.74 3.47 -0.06
C TYR A 158 -6.98 3.93 -0.82
N ASP A 159 -7.06 5.24 -1.15
CA ASP A 159 -8.20 5.85 -1.83
C ASP A 159 -8.41 5.23 -3.22
N PHE A 160 -7.33 5.01 -3.98
CA PHE A 160 -7.40 4.33 -5.26
C PHE A 160 -7.98 2.92 -5.14
N ILE A 161 -7.47 2.11 -4.20
CA ILE A 161 -7.94 0.73 -4.04
C ILE A 161 -9.39 0.71 -3.56
N TRP A 162 -9.73 1.55 -2.57
CA TRP A 162 -11.06 1.55 -1.97
C TRP A 162 -12.11 2.08 -2.93
N ASP A 163 -11.93 3.31 -3.42
CA ASP A 163 -12.95 4.02 -4.16
C ASP A 163 -12.91 3.68 -5.66
N GLU A 164 -11.76 3.90 -6.32
CA GLU A 164 -11.70 3.79 -7.78
C GLU A 164 -11.70 2.33 -8.26
N PHE A 165 -10.91 1.48 -7.63
CA PHE A 165 -10.80 0.08 -8.03
C PHE A 165 -11.96 -0.78 -7.52
N CYS A 166 -12.19 -0.80 -6.19
CA CYS A 166 -13.21 -1.68 -5.62
C CYS A 166 -14.62 -1.18 -5.83
N ASP A 167 -14.91 0.10 -5.54
CA ASP A 167 -16.28 0.61 -5.56
C ASP A 167 -16.76 0.94 -6.99
N TRP A 168 -15.85 1.31 -7.89
CA TRP A 168 -16.22 1.63 -9.26
C TRP A 168 -15.81 0.56 -10.26
N TYR A 169 -14.51 0.31 -10.44
CA TYR A 169 -14.07 -0.50 -11.57
C TYR A 169 -14.52 -1.97 -11.46
N ILE A 170 -14.41 -2.59 -10.29
CA ILE A 170 -14.87 -3.97 -10.10
C ILE A 170 -16.36 -4.09 -10.39
N GLU A 171 -17.18 -3.14 -9.93
CA GLU A 171 -18.62 -3.19 -10.16
C GLU A 171 -18.98 -3.02 -11.66
N ILE A 172 -18.25 -2.15 -12.38
CA ILE A 172 -18.41 -2.02 -13.84
C ILE A 172 -17.98 -3.31 -14.56
N ALA A 173 -16.86 -3.90 -14.16
CA ALA A 173 -16.31 -5.10 -14.77
C ALA A 173 -17.19 -6.35 -14.55
N LYS A 174 -17.93 -6.43 -13.43
CA LYS A 174 -18.84 -7.56 -13.12
C LYS A 174 -19.81 -7.88 -14.24
N VAL A 175 -20.37 -6.86 -14.88
CA VAL A 175 -21.33 -7.05 -15.98
C VAL A 175 -20.73 -7.86 -17.13
N ARG A 176 -19.44 -7.66 -17.39
CA ARG A 176 -18.69 -8.33 -18.46
C ARG A 176 -18.19 -9.71 -18.02
N THR A 177 -17.68 -9.81 -16.79
CA THR A 177 -17.15 -11.07 -16.25
C THR A 177 -18.25 -12.12 -16.06
N TYR A 178 -19.50 -11.72 -15.79
CA TYR A 178 -20.62 -12.65 -15.70
C TYR A 178 -21.15 -13.12 -17.08
N LYS A 179 -20.78 -12.43 -18.16
CA LYS A 179 -21.14 -12.77 -19.54
C LYS A 179 -19.99 -13.38 -20.34
N LYS A 180 -19.04 -14.00 -19.67
CA LYS A 180 -17.83 -14.53 -20.32
C LYS A 180 -18.13 -15.56 -21.43
N ASP A 181 -19.25 -16.27 -21.35
CA ASP A 181 -19.67 -17.24 -22.37
C ASP A 181 -20.36 -16.58 -23.57
N GLU A 182 -20.99 -15.39 -23.37
CA GLU A 182 -21.67 -14.62 -24.43
C GLU A 182 -20.71 -13.71 -25.20
N ASP A 183 -19.77 -13.08 -24.48
CA ASP A 183 -18.77 -12.14 -25.04
C ASP A 183 -17.39 -12.36 -24.38
N PRO A 184 -16.67 -13.42 -24.83
CA PRO A 184 -15.38 -13.79 -24.26
C PRO A 184 -14.30 -12.73 -24.46
N VAL A 185 -14.37 -11.95 -25.55
CA VAL A 185 -13.37 -10.87 -25.83
C VAL A 185 -13.49 -9.74 -24.83
N SER A 186 -14.70 -9.27 -24.60
CA SER A 186 -14.96 -8.22 -23.61
C SER A 186 -14.63 -8.71 -22.19
N ALA A 187 -15.00 -9.95 -21.86
CA ALA A 187 -14.66 -10.57 -20.56
C ALA A 187 -13.15 -10.70 -20.36
N ASN A 188 -12.41 -11.13 -21.39
CA ASN A 188 -10.95 -11.20 -21.36
C ASN A 188 -10.32 -9.84 -21.06
N ALA A 189 -10.74 -8.78 -21.76
CA ALA A 189 -10.23 -7.45 -21.53
C ALA A 189 -10.50 -6.95 -20.10
N ALA A 190 -11.71 -7.23 -19.56
CA ALA A 190 -12.03 -6.89 -18.17
C ALA A 190 -11.20 -7.69 -17.15
N LEU A 191 -11.07 -8.99 -17.32
CA LEU A 191 -10.31 -9.87 -16.41
C LEU A 191 -8.80 -9.56 -16.44
N TRP A 192 -8.25 -9.32 -17.63
CA TRP A 192 -6.86 -8.90 -17.79
C TRP A 192 -6.60 -7.57 -17.09
N THR A 193 -7.49 -6.60 -17.26
CA THR A 193 -7.38 -5.29 -16.61
C THR A 193 -7.49 -5.42 -15.08
N LEU A 194 -8.45 -6.20 -14.57
CA LEU A 194 -8.59 -6.48 -13.14
C LEU A 194 -7.31 -7.09 -12.54
N LYS A 195 -6.74 -8.11 -13.21
CA LYS A 195 -5.49 -8.75 -12.77
C LYS A 195 -4.32 -7.76 -12.79
N THR A 196 -4.17 -7.01 -13.88
CA THR A 196 -3.06 -6.05 -14.05
C THR A 196 -3.12 -4.95 -13.01
N VAL A 197 -4.29 -4.31 -12.84
CA VAL A 197 -4.46 -3.21 -11.87
C VAL A 197 -4.29 -3.70 -10.44
N LEU A 198 -4.83 -4.87 -10.10
CA LEU A 198 -4.63 -5.47 -8.77
C LEU A 198 -3.15 -5.73 -8.51
N THR A 199 -2.43 -6.33 -9.46
CA THR A 199 -0.99 -6.62 -9.31
C THR A 199 -0.18 -5.35 -9.04
N GLU A 200 -0.40 -4.29 -9.82
CA GLU A 200 0.31 -3.02 -9.62
C GLU A 200 -0.08 -2.33 -8.29
N ALA A 201 -1.36 -2.38 -7.92
CA ALA A 201 -1.85 -1.84 -6.65
C ALA A 201 -1.27 -2.60 -5.44
N LEU A 202 -1.13 -3.93 -5.53
CA LEU A 202 -0.49 -4.74 -4.48
C LEU A 202 0.98 -4.36 -4.31
N LYS A 203 1.72 -4.14 -5.39
CA LYS A 203 3.12 -3.69 -5.33
C LYS A 203 3.24 -2.34 -4.63
N LEU A 204 2.37 -1.37 -4.96
CA LEU A 204 2.34 -0.06 -4.31
C LEU A 204 1.94 -0.12 -2.83
N LEU A 205 1.07 -1.06 -2.46
CA LEU A 205 0.62 -1.27 -1.09
C LEU A 205 1.62 -2.07 -0.24
N HIS A 206 2.46 -2.90 -0.85
CA HIS A 206 3.32 -3.86 -0.17
C HIS A 206 4.22 -3.26 0.92
N PRO A 207 4.88 -2.10 0.76
CA PRO A 207 5.69 -1.51 1.82
C PRO A 207 4.93 -1.26 3.12
N TYR A 208 3.63 -1.09 3.05
CA TYR A 208 2.75 -0.76 4.17
C TYR A 208 2.06 -2.00 4.76
N MET A 209 1.63 -2.92 3.91
CA MET A 209 0.87 -4.14 4.28
C MET A 209 1.50 -5.38 3.64
N PRO A 210 2.71 -5.79 4.09
CA PRO A 210 3.50 -6.81 3.40
C PRO A 210 2.89 -8.22 3.43
N PHE A 211 2.14 -8.59 4.48
CA PHE A 211 1.69 -9.96 4.64
C PHE A 211 0.53 -10.30 3.70
N ILE A 212 -0.52 -9.48 3.69
CA ILE A 212 -1.68 -9.72 2.81
C ILE A 212 -1.34 -9.55 1.34
N THR A 213 -0.47 -8.58 1.01
CA THR A 213 -0.08 -8.33 -0.39
C THR A 213 0.78 -9.45 -0.94
N GLU A 214 1.67 -10.03 -0.13
CA GLU A 214 2.45 -11.21 -0.50
C GLU A 214 1.55 -12.41 -0.77
N GLU A 215 0.66 -12.73 0.16
CA GLU A 215 -0.26 -13.87 0.04
C GLU A 215 -1.13 -13.80 -1.22
N ILE A 216 -1.70 -12.61 -1.48
CA ILE A 216 -2.52 -12.39 -2.67
C ILE A 216 -1.67 -12.48 -3.94
N PHE A 217 -0.49 -11.84 -3.95
CA PHE A 217 0.38 -11.80 -5.13
C PHE A 217 0.84 -13.20 -5.54
N CYS A 218 1.33 -14.00 -4.60
CA CYS A 218 1.78 -15.36 -4.85
C CYS A 218 0.65 -16.29 -5.30
N THR A 219 -0.59 -16.03 -4.86
CA THR A 219 -1.76 -16.80 -5.30
C THR A 219 -2.25 -16.37 -6.70
N LEU A 220 -2.10 -15.07 -7.04
CA LEU A 220 -2.60 -14.49 -8.29
C LEU A 220 -1.75 -14.88 -9.51
N GLN A 221 -0.48 -15.17 -9.30
CA GLN A 221 0.49 -15.50 -10.35
C GLN A 221 1.51 -16.54 -9.85
N SER A 222 2.19 -17.21 -10.80
CA SER A 222 3.20 -18.25 -10.53
C SER A 222 4.58 -17.91 -11.14
N GLU A 223 4.75 -16.71 -11.69
CA GLU A 223 5.96 -16.32 -12.43
C GLU A 223 7.07 -15.86 -11.50
N GLU A 224 6.72 -15.23 -10.37
CA GLU A 224 7.65 -14.74 -9.38
C GLU A 224 7.40 -15.41 -8.03
N GLU A 225 8.45 -15.77 -7.30
CA GLU A 225 8.35 -16.44 -6.00
C GLU A 225 7.81 -15.53 -4.90
N THR A 226 8.02 -14.23 -5.01
CA THR A 226 7.62 -13.23 -4.01
C THR A 226 7.47 -11.84 -4.63
N ILE A 227 6.51 -11.05 -4.12
CA ILE A 227 6.33 -9.66 -4.52
C ILE A 227 7.57 -8.80 -4.20
N MET A 228 8.38 -9.20 -3.22
CA MET A 228 9.62 -8.52 -2.83
C MET A 228 10.66 -8.43 -3.95
N LEU A 229 10.65 -9.38 -4.87
CA LEU A 229 11.57 -9.43 -6.02
C LEU A 229 10.99 -8.77 -7.27
N SER A 230 9.72 -8.42 -7.24
CA SER A 230 9.05 -7.78 -8.37
C SER A 230 9.53 -6.32 -8.54
N LYS A 231 9.51 -5.84 -9.78
CA LYS A 231 9.84 -4.44 -10.07
C LYS A 231 8.80 -3.51 -9.50
N TRP A 232 9.27 -2.39 -8.94
CA TRP A 232 8.39 -1.29 -8.53
C TRP A 232 7.62 -0.74 -9.73
N PRO A 233 6.32 -0.40 -9.59
CA PRO A 233 5.54 0.18 -10.67
C PRO A 233 6.12 1.51 -11.16
N GLU A 234 6.36 1.60 -12.47
CA GLU A 234 6.91 2.81 -13.11
C GLU A 234 5.83 3.50 -13.94
N TYR A 235 5.79 4.83 -13.85
CA TYR A 235 4.93 5.65 -14.70
C TYR A 235 5.35 5.55 -16.19
N LYS A 236 4.37 5.36 -17.07
CA LYS A 236 4.57 5.28 -18.52
C LYS A 236 3.83 6.42 -19.22
N ASP A 237 4.55 7.26 -19.95
CA ASP A 237 4.02 8.49 -20.56
C ASP A 237 2.90 8.27 -21.61
N CYS A 238 2.76 7.09 -22.20
CA CYS A 238 1.88 6.85 -23.34
C CYS A 238 1.06 5.58 -23.19
N LEU A 239 0.32 5.40 -22.09
CA LEU A 239 -0.42 4.17 -21.95
C LEU A 239 -1.68 4.09 -22.82
N PHE A 240 -2.42 5.18 -23.03
CA PHE A 240 -3.72 5.14 -23.75
C PHE A 240 -4.20 6.48 -24.32
N LEU A 241 -3.32 7.49 -24.45
CA LEU A 241 -3.66 8.78 -25.04
C LEU A 241 -3.20 8.80 -26.50
N ASP A 242 -4.02 8.32 -27.40
CA ASP A 242 -4.11 8.68 -28.82
C ASP A 242 -5.58 8.81 -29.20
#